data_5675a98e4b287fcb3f334187d97c5e69
#
_entry.id   5675a98e4b287fcb3f334187d97c5e69
#
_cell.length_a   1.000
_cell.length_b   1.000
_cell.length_c   1.000
_cell.angle_alpha   90.00
_cell.angle_beta   90.00
_cell.angle_gamma   90.00
#
_symmetry.space_group_name_H-M   'P 1'
#
loop_
_entity.id
_entity.type
_entity.pdbx_description
1 polymer ?
#
loop_
_entity_poly.entity_id
_entity_poly.type
_entity_poly.pdbx_seq_one_letter_code
_entity_poly.pdbx_strand_id
1 'polypeptide(L)'
;MGINVLLHGDGGQSFFDFPNQAVQNNLMGVVALAPDPNLFWGGGSGLNRTDGVAHAQAVNDLVQQVLPQVLAFNQSQVFFTGVSGGSLLLSGFFIPAQMTNFAGTGVLLNCGGLTPQVDFVDADNVISTTPIHFQSTQDELELLQGSIPDAITTYQQLAKDAGLNDAQIGALQTANNEPNGGHCEFDGKDFVSGVQLMADSFSNVIQAGGNGEVDGIGNVLQSVVGQQLKFQPGQ
;
A
#
# COMPACT_ATOMS: atom_id res chain seq x y z
N MET A 1 10.74 7.57 -17.22
CA MET A 1 10.17 6.37 -16.59
C MET A 1 10.23 6.57 -15.08
N GLY A 2 9.12 6.34 -14.37
CA GLY A 2 9.09 6.29 -12.90
C GLY A 2 9.36 4.89 -12.37
N ILE A 3 9.17 4.69 -11.05
CA ILE A 3 9.27 3.38 -10.40
C ILE A 3 8.08 3.12 -9.48
N ASN A 4 7.73 1.85 -9.31
CA ASN A 4 6.87 1.35 -8.24
C ASN A 4 7.70 0.45 -7.33
N VAL A 5 7.87 0.88 -6.09
CA VAL A 5 8.63 0.15 -5.06
C VAL A 5 7.70 -0.87 -4.40
N LEU A 6 8.04 -2.15 -4.51
CA LEU A 6 7.21 -3.28 -4.15
C LEU A 6 7.74 -3.93 -2.87
N LEU A 7 6.93 -3.92 -1.81
CA LEU A 7 7.25 -4.49 -0.50
C LEU A 7 6.42 -5.76 -0.29
N HIS A 8 7.11 -6.89 -0.16
CA HIS A 8 6.52 -8.23 -0.02
C HIS A 8 5.79 -8.45 1.31
N GLY A 9 5.03 -9.54 1.42
CA GLY A 9 4.42 -10.00 2.65
C GLY A 9 5.43 -10.59 3.65
N ASP A 10 5.00 -10.79 4.89
CA ASP A 10 5.82 -11.39 5.93
C ASP A 10 6.39 -12.75 5.50
N GLY A 11 7.63 -13.03 5.89
CA GLY A 11 8.34 -14.24 5.47
C GLY A 11 8.84 -14.21 4.01
N GLY A 12 8.83 -13.06 3.36
CA GLY A 12 9.26 -12.92 1.97
C GLY A 12 8.20 -13.34 0.94
N GLN A 13 6.97 -13.54 1.38
CA GLN A 13 5.87 -13.92 0.48
C GLN A 13 5.69 -12.85 -0.61
N SER A 14 5.44 -13.29 -1.84
CA SER A 14 5.33 -12.47 -3.06
C SER A 14 6.63 -11.79 -3.55
N PHE A 15 7.76 -11.93 -2.87
CA PHE A 15 9.00 -11.31 -3.34
C PHE A 15 9.37 -11.70 -4.79
N PHE A 16 9.17 -12.97 -5.16
CA PHE A 16 9.45 -13.47 -6.51
C PHE A 16 8.25 -13.36 -7.47
N ASP A 17 7.09 -13.00 -6.96
CA ASP A 17 5.84 -12.92 -7.74
C ASP A 17 5.60 -11.50 -8.28
N PHE A 18 6.32 -10.52 -7.78
CA PHE A 18 6.25 -9.15 -8.24
C PHE A 18 6.92 -8.93 -9.61
N PRO A 19 6.40 -7.99 -10.43
CA PRO A 19 6.97 -7.66 -11.74
C PRO A 19 8.27 -6.87 -11.63
N ASN A 20 9.32 -7.48 -11.05
CA ASN A 20 10.62 -6.85 -10.87
C ASN A 20 11.26 -6.54 -12.23
N GLN A 21 11.70 -5.29 -12.42
CA GLN A 21 12.24 -4.75 -13.67
C GLN A 21 11.25 -4.73 -14.85
N ALA A 22 10.03 -5.23 -14.69
CA ALA A 22 9.00 -5.06 -15.71
C ALA A 22 8.49 -3.62 -15.72
N VAL A 23 8.22 -3.10 -16.92
CA VAL A 23 7.73 -1.74 -17.12
C VAL A 23 6.26 -1.79 -17.56
N GLN A 24 5.41 -1.15 -16.76
CA GLN A 24 3.99 -1.00 -17.06
C GLN A 24 3.63 0.49 -16.99
N ASN A 25 2.98 1.01 -18.02
CA ASN A 25 2.55 2.41 -18.09
C ASN A 25 3.62 3.42 -17.64
N ASN A 26 4.84 3.23 -18.14
CA ASN A 26 6.01 4.06 -17.81
C ASN A 26 6.46 4.02 -16.34
N LEU A 27 6.05 3.00 -15.57
CA LEU A 27 6.58 2.69 -14.24
C LEU A 27 7.29 1.34 -14.27
N MET A 28 8.48 1.27 -13.71
CA MET A 28 9.25 0.02 -13.55
C MET A 28 9.06 -0.51 -12.12
N GLY A 29 8.76 -1.79 -12.00
CA GLY A 29 8.75 -2.49 -10.70
C GLY A 29 10.15 -2.59 -10.11
N VAL A 30 10.29 -2.23 -8.83
CA VAL A 30 11.50 -2.39 -8.04
C VAL A 30 11.17 -3.13 -6.76
N VAL A 31 11.49 -4.40 -6.69
CA VAL A 31 11.18 -5.24 -5.53
C VAL A 31 12.26 -5.06 -4.46
N ALA A 32 11.84 -4.67 -3.26
CA ALA A 32 12.71 -4.56 -2.09
C ALA A 32 12.54 -5.76 -1.15
N LEU A 33 13.66 -6.22 -0.57
CA LEU A 33 13.66 -7.29 0.43
C LEU A 33 13.77 -6.68 1.83
N ALA A 34 12.92 -7.14 2.76
CA ALA A 34 12.97 -6.69 4.14
C ALA A 34 14.33 -7.05 4.78
N PRO A 35 14.96 -6.11 5.52
CA PRO A 35 16.26 -6.35 6.13
C PRO A 35 16.20 -7.21 7.41
N ASP A 36 15.03 -7.66 7.82
CA ASP A 36 14.82 -8.55 8.95
C ASP A 36 15.22 -10.01 8.61
N PRO A 37 15.86 -10.77 9.53
CA PRO A 37 16.25 -12.16 9.27
C PRO A 37 15.08 -13.10 8.93
N ASN A 38 13.88 -12.80 9.41
CA ASN A 38 12.66 -13.53 9.09
C ASN A 38 11.90 -12.93 7.90
N LEU A 39 12.46 -11.92 7.25
CA LEU A 39 11.87 -11.18 6.14
C LEU A 39 10.52 -10.53 6.51
N PHE A 40 10.44 -9.94 7.71
CA PHE A 40 9.27 -9.19 8.18
C PHE A 40 9.53 -7.70 8.06
N TRP A 41 8.71 -7.00 7.29
CA TRP A 41 8.77 -5.54 7.22
C TRP A 41 8.40 -4.91 8.56
N GLY A 42 9.35 -4.17 9.14
CA GLY A 42 9.23 -3.59 10.47
C GLY A 42 9.56 -4.55 11.61
N GLY A 43 10.06 -5.76 11.32
CA GLY A 43 10.39 -6.76 12.35
C GLY A 43 9.15 -7.21 13.15
N GLY A 44 9.37 -7.79 14.33
CA GLY A 44 8.30 -8.16 15.26
C GLY A 44 7.39 -9.28 14.75
N SER A 45 6.10 -9.18 15.05
CA SER A 45 5.09 -10.14 14.58
C SER A 45 3.68 -9.54 14.59
N GLY A 46 2.82 -10.05 13.73
CA GLY A 46 1.44 -9.59 13.62
C GLY A 46 1.39 -8.07 13.36
N LEU A 47 0.66 -7.32 14.16
CA LEU A 47 0.57 -5.86 14.05
C LEU A 47 1.71 -5.12 14.78
N ASN A 48 2.48 -5.82 15.64
CA ASN A 48 3.57 -5.22 16.39
C ASN A 48 4.85 -5.18 15.52
N ARG A 49 5.19 -4.02 14.97
CA ARG A 49 6.34 -3.79 14.08
C ARG A 49 7.41 -3.01 14.81
N THR A 50 8.26 -3.73 15.57
CA THR A 50 9.24 -3.16 16.52
C THR A 50 10.32 -2.30 15.86
N ASP A 51 10.66 -2.60 14.59
CA ASP A 51 11.68 -1.92 13.81
C ASP A 51 11.09 -1.10 12.64
N GLY A 52 9.79 -0.76 12.74
CA GLY A 52 9.07 -0.06 11.68
C GLY A 52 9.72 1.25 11.26
N VAL A 53 10.20 2.05 12.22
CA VAL A 53 10.91 3.31 11.94
C VAL A 53 12.18 3.07 11.14
N ALA A 54 13.00 2.11 11.56
CA ALA A 54 14.26 1.80 10.89
C ALA A 54 14.04 1.25 9.47
N HIS A 55 13.03 0.39 9.29
CA HIS A 55 12.71 -0.17 7.96
C HIS A 55 12.09 0.88 7.04
N ALA A 56 11.24 1.77 7.54
CA ALA A 56 10.72 2.89 6.75
C ALA A 56 11.84 3.82 6.28
N GLN A 57 12.80 4.13 7.17
CA GLN A 57 13.99 4.90 6.80
C GLN A 57 14.83 4.16 5.76
N ALA A 58 15.04 2.85 5.90
CA ALA A 58 15.80 2.05 4.94
C ALA A 58 15.16 2.05 3.54
N VAL A 59 13.83 1.99 3.43
CA VAL A 59 13.12 2.12 2.15
C VAL A 59 13.32 3.52 1.57
N ASN A 60 13.21 4.56 2.37
CA ASN A 60 13.50 5.93 1.92
C ASN A 60 14.93 6.07 1.40
N ASP A 61 15.93 5.59 2.13
CA ASP A 61 17.32 5.67 1.75
C ASP A 61 17.64 4.85 0.50
N LEU A 62 17.03 3.68 0.35
CA LEU A 62 17.10 2.89 -0.88
C LEU A 62 16.66 3.74 -2.08
N VAL A 63 15.52 4.39 -2.00
CA VAL A 63 14.96 5.17 -3.11
C VAL A 63 15.72 6.47 -3.36
N GLN A 64 16.08 7.18 -2.30
CA GLN A 64 16.71 8.50 -2.41
C GLN A 64 18.20 8.45 -2.68
N GLN A 65 18.92 7.45 -2.16
CA GLN A 65 20.38 7.42 -2.15
C GLN A 65 20.97 6.29 -2.99
N VAL A 66 20.37 5.10 -2.99
CA VAL A 66 20.95 3.90 -3.62
C VAL A 66 20.48 3.75 -5.07
N LEU A 67 19.18 3.74 -5.30
CA LEU A 67 18.62 3.53 -6.64
C LEU A 67 19.13 4.54 -7.67
N PRO A 68 19.28 5.85 -7.39
CA PRO A 68 19.80 6.81 -8.36
C PRO A 68 21.22 6.53 -8.83
N GLN A 69 21.98 5.72 -8.09
CA GLN A 69 23.35 5.34 -8.47
C GLN A 69 23.41 4.20 -9.49
N VAL A 70 22.34 3.41 -9.57
CA VAL A 70 22.29 2.18 -10.39
C VAL A 70 21.16 2.19 -11.43
N LEU A 71 20.23 3.11 -11.31
CA LEU A 71 19.04 3.19 -12.15
C LEU A 71 18.69 4.64 -12.48
N ALA A 72 18.50 4.94 -13.76
CA ALA A 72 17.99 6.23 -14.20
C ALA A 72 16.45 6.23 -14.22
N PHE A 73 15.84 6.96 -13.30
CA PHE A 73 14.38 7.12 -13.23
C PHE A 73 13.98 8.55 -12.85
N ASN A 74 12.71 8.87 -13.09
CA ASN A 74 12.15 10.15 -12.66
C ASN A 74 11.81 10.10 -11.17
N GLN A 75 12.57 10.80 -10.35
CA GLN A 75 12.41 10.83 -8.90
C GLN A 75 11.07 11.46 -8.43
N SER A 76 10.38 12.21 -9.30
CA SER A 76 9.03 12.72 -8.99
C SER A 76 7.91 11.71 -9.33
N GLN A 77 8.26 10.50 -9.78
CA GLN A 77 7.34 9.45 -10.15
C GLN A 77 7.71 8.14 -9.43
N VAL A 78 7.65 8.19 -8.10
CA VAL A 78 7.97 7.06 -7.22
C VAL A 78 6.71 6.65 -6.47
N PHE A 79 6.17 5.50 -6.83
CA PHE A 79 4.97 4.92 -6.22
C PHE A 79 5.36 3.75 -5.33
N PHE A 80 4.46 3.36 -4.44
CA PHE A 80 4.70 2.27 -3.50
C PHE A 80 3.55 1.27 -3.51
N THR A 81 3.90 -0.01 -3.47
CA THR A 81 2.93 -1.09 -3.30
C THR A 81 3.39 -2.02 -2.19
N GLY A 82 2.54 -2.24 -1.21
CA GLY A 82 2.75 -3.22 -0.15
C GLY A 82 1.83 -4.41 -0.29
N VAL A 83 2.28 -5.54 0.24
CA VAL A 83 1.48 -6.76 0.44
C VAL A 83 1.60 -7.18 1.89
N SER A 84 0.47 -7.39 2.59
CA SER A 84 0.45 -7.86 3.97
C SER A 84 1.39 -7.06 4.89
N GLY A 85 2.47 -7.66 5.40
CA GLY A 85 3.49 -6.97 6.20
C GLY A 85 4.09 -5.74 5.54
N GLY A 86 4.26 -5.73 4.20
CA GLY A 86 4.67 -4.56 3.44
C GLY A 86 3.66 -3.42 3.51
N SER A 87 2.36 -3.74 3.48
CA SER A 87 1.29 -2.75 3.66
C SER A 87 1.26 -2.19 5.08
N LEU A 88 1.54 -3.03 6.09
CA LEU A 88 1.63 -2.58 7.49
C LEU A 88 2.79 -1.61 7.68
N LEU A 89 3.96 -1.87 7.06
CA LEU A 89 5.07 -0.92 7.10
C LEU A 89 4.71 0.39 6.41
N LEU A 90 4.14 0.31 5.19
CA LEU A 90 3.79 1.52 4.43
C LEU A 90 2.79 2.38 5.18
N SER A 91 1.68 1.83 5.64
CA SER A 91 0.62 2.60 6.30
C SER A 91 0.99 3.03 7.72
N GLY A 92 1.66 2.17 8.48
CA GLY A 92 1.99 2.47 9.88
C GLY A 92 3.18 3.40 10.09
N PHE A 93 4.16 3.37 9.17
CA PHE A 93 5.44 4.05 9.40
C PHE A 93 5.92 4.88 8.21
N PHE A 94 5.86 4.34 6.99
CA PHE A 94 6.43 5.00 5.84
C PHE A 94 5.61 6.24 5.41
N ILE A 95 4.31 6.10 5.26
CA ILE A 95 3.44 7.24 4.90
C ILE A 95 3.59 8.38 5.90
N PRO A 96 3.47 8.15 7.23
CA PRO A 96 3.61 9.25 8.17
C PRO A 96 5.01 9.86 8.22
N ALA A 97 6.07 9.07 8.17
CA ALA A 97 7.42 9.59 8.39
C ALA A 97 8.17 10.00 7.12
N GLN A 98 7.88 9.40 5.96
CA GLN A 98 8.73 9.50 4.77
C GLN A 98 8.00 9.99 3.52
N MET A 99 6.66 9.89 3.46
CA MET A 99 5.92 10.18 2.22
C MET A 99 6.00 11.64 1.78
N THR A 100 6.34 12.55 2.67
CA THR A 100 6.62 13.96 2.33
C THR A 100 7.73 14.09 1.25
N ASN A 101 8.64 13.12 1.16
CA ASN A 101 9.69 13.07 0.15
C ASN A 101 9.18 12.64 -1.24
N PHE A 102 7.94 12.14 -1.31
CA PHE A 102 7.33 11.55 -2.51
C PHE A 102 5.93 12.12 -2.79
N ALA A 103 5.67 13.34 -2.34
CA ALA A 103 4.36 13.97 -2.46
C ALA A 103 3.85 13.98 -3.92
N GLY A 104 2.55 13.74 -4.10
CA GLY A 104 1.91 13.68 -5.41
C GLY A 104 2.06 12.35 -6.14
N THR A 105 2.59 11.31 -5.48
CA THR A 105 2.55 9.92 -5.95
C THR A 105 1.57 9.10 -5.12
N GLY A 106 1.39 7.79 -5.41
CA GLY A 106 0.36 6.99 -4.77
C GLY A 106 0.91 5.77 -4.03
N VAL A 107 0.08 5.22 -3.13
CA VAL A 107 0.38 4.03 -2.33
C VAL A 107 -0.75 3.02 -2.46
N LEU A 108 -0.42 1.79 -2.90
CA LEU A 108 -1.31 0.64 -2.95
C LEU A 108 -1.02 -0.28 -1.76
N LEU A 109 -2.01 -0.49 -0.91
CA LEU A 109 -1.95 -1.32 0.30
C LEU A 109 -2.79 -2.57 0.07
N ASN A 110 -2.13 -3.68 -0.27
CA ASN A 110 -2.78 -4.97 -0.50
C ASN A 110 -2.82 -5.77 0.80
N CYS A 111 -4.01 -6.29 1.14
CA CYS A 111 -4.28 -7.20 2.26
C CYS A 111 -3.55 -6.79 3.56
N GLY A 112 -3.57 -5.52 3.88
CA GLY A 112 -2.99 -5.01 5.12
C GLY A 112 -3.20 -3.50 5.27
N GLY A 113 -3.29 -3.06 6.52
CA GLY A 113 -3.37 -1.67 6.90
C GLY A 113 -3.13 -1.54 8.40
N LEU A 114 -2.30 -0.59 8.79
CA LEU A 114 -1.99 -0.27 10.18
C LEU A 114 -2.19 1.23 10.38
N THR A 115 -2.80 1.61 11.48
CA THR A 115 -2.87 3.02 11.88
C THR A 115 -1.45 3.58 12.00
N PRO A 116 -1.24 4.89 11.74
CA PRO A 116 0.06 5.52 11.94
C PRO A 116 0.63 5.23 13.34
N GLN A 117 1.83 4.73 13.40
CA GLN A 117 2.55 4.36 14.63
C GLN A 117 3.59 5.41 15.03
N VAL A 118 3.77 6.41 14.18
CA VAL A 118 4.69 7.53 14.38
C VAL A 118 4.00 8.83 13.95
N ASP A 119 4.50 9.94 14.42
CA ASP A 119 3.99 11.25 14.03
C ASP A 119 4.24 11.52 12.55
N PHE A 120 3.31 12.23 11.92
CA PHE A 120 3.46 12.68 10.55
C PHE A 120 4.50 13.78 10.42
N VAL A 121 5.30 13.68 9.38
CA VAL A 121 6.08 14.79 8.86
C VAL A 121 5.23 15.46 7.77
N ASP A 122 4.81 16.71 8.01
CA ASP A 122 4.00 17.52 7.08
C ASP A 122 2.65 16.82 6.71
N ALA A 123 1.86 16.49 7.74
CA ALA A 123 0.61 15.75 7.60
C ALA A 123 -0.34 16.33 6.55
N ASP A 124 -0.56 17.65 6.59
CA ASP A 124 -1.52 18.32 5.71
C ASP A 124 -1.14 18.14 4.23
N ASN A 125 0.14 18.30 3.90
CA ASN A 125 0.63 18.11 2.54
C ASN A 125 0.56 16.65 2.11
N VAL A 126 1.07 15.72 2.94
CA VAL A 126 1.06 14.28 2.62
C VAL A 126 -0.36 13.79 2.38
N ILE A 127 -1.27 14.08 3.31
CA ILE A 127 -2.65 13.57 3.26
C ILE A 127 -3.47 14.22 2.13
N SER A 128 -3.19 15.49 1.79
CA SER A 128 -3.92 16.19 0.73
C SER A 128 -3.41 15.91 -0.69
N THR A 129 -2.27 15.25 -0.83
CA THR A 129 -1.63 15.04 -2.15
C THR A 129 -1.34 13.59 -2.49
N THR A 130 -1.45 12.66 -1.53
CA THR A 130 -1.11 11.25 -1.72
C THR A 130 -2.36 10.39 -1.91
N PRO A 131 -2.62 9.84 -3.10
CA PRO A 131 -3.60 8.77 -3.28
C PRO A 131 -3.20 7.52 -2.47
N ILE A 132 -4.14 6.98 -1.69
CA ILE A 132 -3.96 5.75 -0.92
C ILE A 132 -5.13 4.82 -1.24
N HIS A 133 -4.81 3.62 -1.72
CA HIS A 133 -5.81 2.58 -1.96
C HIS A 133 -5.61 1.40 -1.03
N PHE A 134 -6.67 0.97 -0.35
CA PHE A 134 -6.72 -0.22 0.51
C PHE A 134 -7.47 -1.33 -0.23
N GLN A 135 -6.75 -2.35 -0.68
CA GLN A 135 -7.33 -3.54 -1.29
C GLN A 135 -7.27 -4.70 -0.29
N SER A 136 -8.42 -5.32 -0.02
CA SER A 136 -8.50 -6.54 0.79
C SER A 136 -9.55 -7.51 0.23
N THR A 137 -9.83 -8.59 0.95
CA THR A 137 -10.82 -9.59 0.62
C THR A 137 -11.85 -9.71 1.75
N GLN A 138 -12.93 -10.45 1.54
CA GLN A 138 -13.95 -10.66 2.57
C GLN A 138 -13.48 -11.65 3.65
N ASP A 139 -12.68 -12.66 3.27
CA ASP A 139 -12.16 -13.69 4.18
C ASP A 139 -10.71 -13.37 4.62
N GLU A 140 -10.45 -12.11 4.91
CA GLU A 140 -9.15 -11.63 5.36
C GLU A 140 -8.79 -12.19 6.74
N LEU A 141 -7.50 -12.28 7.08
CA LEU A 141 -7.03 -12.69 8.41
C LEU A 141 -7.71 -11.90 9.52
N GLU A 142 -8.16 -12.57 10.57
CA GLU A 142 -8.92 -11.97 11.69
C GLU A 142 -8.25 -10.71 12.25
N LEU A 143 -6.93 -10.74 12.44
CA LEU A 143 -6.19 -9.59 12.94
C LEU A 143 -6.23 -8.38 11.97
N LEU A 144 -6.39 -8.61 10.67
CA LEU A 144 -6.44 -7.58 9.64
C LEU A 144 -7.86 -7.06 9.39
N GLN A 145 -8.88 -7.86 9.71
CA GLN A 145 -10.29 -7.43 9.66
C GLN A 145 -10.58 -6.25 10.59
N GLY A 146 -9.82 -6.13 11.70
CA GLY A 146 -9.87 -4.96 12.57
C GLY A 146 -8.91 -3.84 12.13
N SER A 147 -7.66 -4.17 11.83
CA SER A 147 -6.63 -3.15 11.60
C SER A 147 -6.81 -2.36 10.29
N ILE A 148 -7.34 -2.99 9.22
CA ILE A 148 -7.60 -2.29 7.95
C ILE A 148 -8.66 -1.20 8.10
N PRO A 149 -9.87 -1.47 8.66
CA PRO A 149 -10.86 -0.43 8.91
C PRO A 149 -10.38 0.66 9.86
N ASP A 150 -9.60 0.30 10.89
CA ASP A 150 -9.04 1.27 11.84
C ASP A 150 -8.05 2.21 11.13
N ALA A 151 -7.20 1.66 10.24
CA ALA A 151 -6.28 2.45 9.43
C ALA A 151 -7.07 3.40 8.50
N ILE A 152 -8.05 2.90 7.76
CA ILE A 152 -8.91 3.71 6.88
C ILE A 152 -9.57 4.85 7.66
N THR A 153 -10.17 4.54 8.82
CA THR A 153 -10.84 5.53 9.67
C THR A 153 -9.86 6.62 10.12
N THR A 154 -8.65 6.22 10.52
CA THR A 154 -7.62 7.16 10.97
C THR A 154 -7.14 8.06 9.83
N TYR A 155 -6.84 7.49 8.66
CA TYR A 155 -6.44 8.28 7.48
C TYR A 155 -7.55 9.21 6.99
N GLN A 156 -8.81 8.77 7.04
CA GLN A 156 -9.96 9.62 6.73
C GLN A 156 -10.09 10.79 7.73
N GLN A 157 -9.86 10.55 9.01
CA GLN A 157 -9.88 11.61 10.03
C GLN A 157 -8.75 12.62 9.80
N LEU A 158 -7.54 12.15 9.52
CA LEU A 158 -6.41 13.03 9.16
C LEU A 158 -6.72 13.90 7.94
N ALA A 159 -7.41 13.37 6.94
CA ALA A 159 -7.83 14.14 5.77
C ALA A 159 -8.86 15.24 6.12
N LYS A 160 -9.79 14.95 7.03
CA LYS A 160 -10.73 15.95 7.55
C LYS A 160 -10.02 17.03 8.36
N ASP A 161 -9.06 16.64 9.18
CA ASP A 161 -8.26 17.56 9.99
C ASP A 161 -7.38 18.47 9.11
N ALA A 162 -6.90 17.97 7.95
CA ALA A 162 -6.24 18.75 6.91
C ALA A 162 -7.20 19.64 6.09
N GLY A 163 -8.50 19.64 6.41
CA GLY A 163 -9.51 20.49 5.80
C GLY A 163 -10.11 19.99 4.48
N LEU A 164 -9.90 18.72 4.12
CA LEU A 164 -10.49 18.13 2.92
C LEU A 164 -11.99 17.86 3.13
N ASN A 165 -12.79 18.12 2.11
CA ASN A 165 -14.19 17.70 2.08
C ASN A 165 -14.33 16.25 1.62
N ASP A 166 -15.53 15.66 1.78
CA ASP A 166 -15.79 14.27 1.47
C ASP A 166 -15.47 13.88 0.00
N ALA A 167 -15.69 14.77 -0.95
CA ALA A 167 -15.37 14.51 -2.35
C ALA A 167 -13.85 14.46 -2.59
N GLN A 168 -13.09 15.35 -1.94
CA GLN A 168 -11.63 15.35 -2.01
C GLN A 168 -11.04 14.12 -1.32
N ILE A 169 -11.59 13.75 -0.15
CA ILE A 169 -11.19 12.53 0.57
C ILE A 169 -11.42 11.31 -0.32
N GLY A 170 -12.62 11.16 -0.87
CA GLY A 170 -12.97 10.01 -1.70
C GLY A 170 -12.20 9.93 -3.04
N ALA A 171 -11.63 11.04 -3.50
CA ALA A 171 -10.75 11.05 -4.67
C ALA A 171 -9.31 10.60 -4.34
N LEU A 172 -8.87 10.76 -3.10
CA LEU A 172 -7.52 10.41 -2.64
C LEU A 172 -7.46 9.11 -1.85
N GLN A 173 -8.51 8.78 -1.10
CA GLN A 173 -8.56 7.60 -0.25
C GLN A 173 -9.67 6.68 -0.71
N THR A 174 -9.29 5.51 -1.21
CA THR A 174 -10.20 4.51 -1.76
C THR A 174 -9.96 3.15 -1.12
N ALA A 175 -11.00 2.32 -1.08
CA ALA A 175 -10.90 0.97 -0.55
C ALA A 175 -11.82 0.01 -1.31
N ASN A 176 -11.42 -1.24 -1.40
CA ASN A 176 -12.25 -2.32 -1.91
C ASN A 176 -11.96 -3.61 -1.13
N ASN A 177 -13.02 -4.35 -0.77
CA ASN A 177 -12.94 -5.71 -0.26
C ASN A 177 -14.05 -6.61 -0.80
N GLU A 178 -14.45 -6.38 -2.04
CA GLU A 178 -15.48 -7.19 -2.69
C GLU A 178 -15.03 -8.63 -3.03
N PRO A 179 -13.72 -8.92 -3.30
CA PRO A 179 -13.30 -10.27 -3.58
C PRO A 179 -13.60 -11.24 -2.43
N ASN A 180 -14.20 -12.40 -2.78
CA ASN A 180 -14.46 -13.52 -1.88
C ASN A 180 -13.26 -14.48 -1.86
N GLY A 181 -12.16 -14.08 -1.23
CA GLY A 181 -10.99 -14.91 -1.12
C GLY A 181 -10.39 -14.80 0.26
N GLY A 182 -9.49 -15.69 0.61
CA GLY A 182 -8.65 -15.60 1.80
C GLY A 182 -7.64 -14.46 1.68
N HIS A 183 -6.66 -14.46 2.56
CA HIS A 183 -5.65 -13.41 2.63
C HIS A 183 -4.94 -13.16 1.29
N CYS A 184 -5.10 -11.96 0.73
CA CYS A 184 -4.60 -11.55 -0.59
C CYS A 184 -5.14 -12.33 -1.81
N GLU A 185 -6.10 -13.19 -1.68
CA GLU A 185 -6.68 -13.98 -2.77
C GLU A 185 -7.69 -13.14 -3.59
N PHE A 186 -7.23 -12.04 -4.18
CA PHE A 186 -8.10 -11.08 -4.84
C PHE A 186 -8.82 -11.64 -6.07
N ASP A 187 -8.29 -12.67 -6.69
CA ASP A 187 -8.92 -13.39 -7.81
C ASP A 187 -9.74 -14.60 -7.37
N GLY A 188 -9.83 -14.84 -6.05
CA GLY A 188 -10.55 -15.97 -5.45
C GLY A 188 -9.90 -17.34 -5.68
N LYS A 189 -8.61 -17.39 -6.03
CA LYS A 189 -7.87 -18.64 -6.30
C LYS A 189 -6.81 -18.92 -5.26
N ASP A 190 -5.77 -18.10 -5.21
CA ASP A 190 -4.68 -18.26 -4.26
C ASP A 190 -3.95 -16.91 -4.01
N PHE A 191 -3.07 -16.90 -3.01
CA PHE A 191 -2.28 -15.75 -2.63
C PHE A 191 -1.41 -15.21 -3.78
N VAL A 192 -0.73 -16.08 -4.50
CA VAL A 192 0.23 -15.67 -5.56
C VAL A 192 -0.50 -15.03 -6.72
N SER A 193 -1.54 -15.69 -7.24
CA SER A 193 -2.32 -15.17 -8.36
C SER A 193 -3.05 -13.87 -8.02
N GLY A 194 -3.56 -13.76 -6.77
CA GLY A 194 -4.20 -12.53 -6.30
C GLY A 194 -3.22 -11.36 -6.22
N VAL A 195 -2.03 -11.59 -5.64
CA VAL A 195 -0.98 -10.56 -5.58
C VAL A 195 -0.51 -10.15 -6.98
N GLN A 196 -0.31 -11.11 -7.90
CA GLN A 196 0.08 -10.82 -9.28
C GLN A 196 -0.99 -9.97 -10.00
N LEU A 197 -2.27 -10.29 -9.82
CA LEU A 197 -3.39 -9.53 -10.39
C LEU A 197 -3.32 -8.04 -10.00
N MET A 198 -3.13 -7.75 -8.71
CA MET A 198 -3.00 -6.37 -8.22
C MET A 198 -1.68 -5.73 -8.64
N ALA A 199 -0.59 -6.50 -8.65
CA ALA A 199 0.71 -6.02 -9.11
C ALA A 199 0.72 -5.69 -10.61
N ASP A 200 -0.02 -6.43 -11.42
CA ASP A 200 -0.18 -6.14 -12.85
C ASP A 200 -1.12 -4.96 -13.13
N SER A 201 -2.01 -4.65 -12.19
CA SER A 201 -3.01 -3.58 -12.33
C SER A 201 -2.63 -2.29 -11.59
N PHE A 202 -1.48 -2.22 -10.92
CA PHE A 202 -1.13 -1.11 -10.02
C PHE A 202 -1.24 0.28 -10.66
N SER A 203 -0.88 0.40 -11.93
CA SER A 203 -0.96 1.68 -12.65
C SER A 203 -2.38 2.19 -12.80
N ASN A 204 -3.36 1.29 -12.93
CA ASN A 204 -4.77 1.66 -13.01
C ASN A 204 -5.32 2.14 -11.65
N VAL A 205 -4.66 1.74 -10.57
CA VAL A 205 -5.14 1.99 -9.19
C VAL A 205 -4.47 3.21 -8.56
N ILE A 206 -3.14 3.33 -8.67
CA ILE A 206 -2.38 4.36 -7.94
C ILE A 206 -1.81 5.47 -8.81
N GLN A 207 -1.72 5.28 -10.13
CA GLN A 207 -1.18 6.29 -11.02
C GLN A 207 -2.26 7.32 -11.39
N ALA A 208 -1.88 8.59 -11.47
CA ALA A 208 -2.80 9.66 -11.87
C ALA A 208 -3.43 9.35 -13.25
N GLY A 209 -4.75 9.39 -13.30
CA GLY A 209 -5.53 9.06 -14.51
C GLY A 209 -5.84 7.57 -14.66
N GLY A 210 -5.47 6.74 -13.70
CA GLY A 210 -5.92 5.35 -13.63
C GLY A 210 -7.44 5.27 -13.49
N ASN A 211 -8.04 4.26 -14.10
CA ASN A 211 -9.49 4.06 -14.13
C ASN A 211 -10.00 3.12 -13.02
N GLY A 212 -9.09 2.56 -12.22
CA GLY A 212 -9.42 1.61 -11.17
C GLY A 212 -9.80 0.20 -11.61
N GLU A 213 -9.81 -0.07 -12.92
CA GLU A 213 -10.22 -1.38 -13.43
C GLU A 213 -9.14 -2.44 -13.16
N VAL A 214 -9.56 -3.49 -12.45
CA VAL A 214 -8.79 -4.70 -12.16
C VAL A 214 -9.53 -5.90 -12.75
N ASP A 215 -8.83 -6.71 -13.52
CA ASP A 215 -9.43 -7.84 -14.22
C ASP A 215 -10.14 -8.80 -13.25
N GLY A 216 -11.37 -9.16 -13.54
CA GLY A 216 -12.19 -10.05 -12.70
C GLY A 216 -12.76 -9.41 -11.43
N ILE A 217 -12.35 -8.20 -11.04
CA ILE A 217 -12.89 -7.47 -9.88
C ILE A 217 -13.75 -6.28 -10.34
N GLY A 218 -13.32 -5.56 -11.39
CA GLY A 218 -13.95 -4.32 -11.84
C GLY A 218 -13.26 -3.08 -11.25
N ASN A 219 -14.00 -1.96 -11.12
CA ASN A 219 -13.44 -0.72 -10.58
C ASN A 219 -13.29 -0.81 -9.06
N VAL A 220 -12.03 -0.85 -8.61
CA VAL A 220 -11.71 -0.95 -7.17
C VAL A 220 -11.64 0.41 -6.45
N LEU A 221 -11.63 1.53 -7.15
CA LEU A 221 -11.49 2.88 -6.56
C LEU A 221 -12.79 3.37 -5.92
N GLN A 222 -13.28 2.63 -4.93
CA GLN A 222 -14.45 3.03 -4.16
C GLN A 222 -14.02 3.99 -3.05
N SER A 223 -14.70 5.16 -2.96
CA SER A 223 -14.43 6.14 -1.91
C SER A 223 -14.54 5.51 -0.52
N VAL A 224 -13.60 5.81 0.38
CA VAL A 224 -13.71 5.41 1.80
C VAL A 224 -14.83 6.13 2.53
N VAL A 225 -15.33 7.26 1.99
CA VAL A 225 -16.37 8.05 2.65
C VAL A 225 -17.71 7.32 2.59
N GLY A 226 -18.23 6.96 3.76
CA GLY A 226 -19.49 6.23 3.89
C GLY A 226 -19.39 4.74 3.54
N GLN A 227 -18.23 4.25 3.17
CA GLN A 227 -18.01 2.83 2.91
C GLN A 227 -17.83 2.05 4.21
N GLN A 228 -18.41 0.86 4.27
CA GLN A 228 -18.14 -0.13 5.32
C GLN A 228 -17.62 -1.40 4.65
N LEU A 229 -16.38 -1.76 4.95
CA LEU A 229 -15.83 -3.03 4.52
C LEU A 229 -16.61 -4.18 5.18
N LYS A 230 -16.89 -5.22 4.41
CA LYS A 230 -17.64 -6.38 4.87
C LYS A 230 -16.68 -7.55 4.99
N PHE A 231 -16.33 -7.92 6.21
CA PHE A 231 -15.55 -9.11 6.47
C PHE A 231 -16.45 -10.26 6.90
N GLN A 232 -16.06 -11.47 6.50
CA GLN A 232 -16.72 -12.68 6.97
C GLN A 232 -16.13 -13.09 8.33
N PRO A 233 -16.95 -13.50 9.31
CA PRO A 233 -16.42 -13.86 10.63
C PRO A 233 -15.54 -15.11 10.54
N GLY A 234 -14.28 -14.94 10.89
CA GLY A 234 -13.37 -15.95 11.36
C GLY A 234 -13.00 -17.10 10.42
N GLN A 235 -11.82 -17.05 9.84
CA GLN A 235 -10.99 -18.25 9.63
C GLN A 235 -9.82 -18.25 10.59
#